data_dc47a256e4e1f30caf0ca61bc6a7e810
#
_entry.id   dc47a256e4e1f30caf0ca61bc6a7e810
#
_cell.length_a   1.000
_cell.length_b   1.000
_cell.length_c   1.000
_cell.angle_alpha   90.00
_cell.angle_beta   90.00
_cell.angle_gamma   90.00
#
_symmetry.space_group_name_H-M   'P 1'
#
loop_
_entity.id
_entity.type
_entity.pdbx_description
1 polymer ?
#
loop_
_entity_poly.entity_id
_entity_poly.type
_entity_poly.pdbx_seq_one_letter_code
_entity_poly.pdbx_strand_id
1 'polypeptide(L)'
;MPEQLAESHFKVLYSLRWGIESKYRELKNRFEIESFNSLKPTCIKQEFYVAMFISNVAAILKQEADKKISSEASLNFKKHGYQANRSFILNRTKSLILILLKTEMDFVVKTIYALAEDAAMVRSIVRPNRKYGRYRKHTRRKFYSYMKNCL
;
A
#
# COMPACT_ATOMS: atom_id res chain seq x y z
N MET A 1 15.23 37.66 -6.65
CA MET A 1 16.25 36.60 -6.58
C MET A 1 15.53 35.35 -6.15
N PRO A 2 15.51 34.25 -6.91
CA PRO A 2 14.97 33.01 -6.38
C PRO A 2 15.86 32.55 -5.24
N GLU A 3 15.27 32.33 -4.06
CA GLU A 3 15.96 31.74 -2.93
C GLU A 3 16.58 30.43 -3.34
N GLN A 4 17.88 30.30 -3.26
CA GLN A 4 18.60 29.08 -3.51
C GLN A 4 18.16 28.07 -2.43
N LEU A 5 17.36 27.08 -2.82
CA LEU A 5 17.01 25.95 -1.96
C LEU A 5 18.30 25.29 -1.46
N ALA A 6 18.52 25.30 -0.15
CA ALA A 6 19.68 24.65 0.45
C ALA A 6 19.73 23.17 0.07
N GLU A 7 20.93 22.60 -0.11
CA GLU A 7 21.14 21.19 -0.50
C GLU A 7 20.39 20.19 0.40
N SER A 8 20.25 20.53 1.69
CA SER A 8 19.48 19.75 2.66
C SER A 8 18.00 19.62 2.28
N HIS A 9 17.37 20.72 1.82
CA HIS A 9 15.97 20.72 1.37
C HIS A 9 15.79 19.87 0.11
N PHE A 10 16.77 19.92 -0.80
CA PHE A 10 16.73 19.08 -2.01
C PHE A 10 16.75 17.59 -1.68
N LYS A 11 17.58 17.16 -0.73
CA LYS A 11 17.60 15.76 -0.26
C LYS A 11 16.26 15.31 0.31
N VAL A 12 15.61 16.16 1.09
CA VAL A 12 14.27 15.87 1.64
C VAL A 12 13.24 15.75 0.52
N LEU A 13 13.17 16.74 -0.38
CA LEU A 13 12.24 16.72 -1.51
C LEU A 13 12.47 15.50 -2.41
N TYR A 14 13.73 15.17 -2.68
CA TYR A 14 14.06 13.99 -3.48
C TYR A 14 13.63 12.68 -2.80
N SER A 15 13.74 12.60 -1.48
CA SER A 15 13.28 11.41 -0.73
C SER A 15 11.77 11.19 -0.82
N LEU A 16 10.97 12.25 -0.91
CA LEU A 16 9.52 12.18 -1.08
C LEU A 16 9.12 11.51 -2.41
N ARG A 17 9.95 11.62 -3.44
CA ARG A 17 9.76 10.95 -4.74
C ARG A 17 9.67 9.42 -4.60
N TRP A 18 10.40 8.82 -3.65
CA TRP A 18 10.35 7.38 -3.40
C TRP A 18 8.97 6.88 -2.96
N GLY A 19 8.16 7.74 -2.37
CA GLY A 19 6.77 7.41 -2.04
C GLY A 19 5.96 7.09 -3.30
N ILE A 20 6.13 7.88 -4.36
CA ILE A 20 5.46 7.69 -5.65
C ILE A 20 5.95 6.38 -6.32
N GLU A 21 7.26 6.13 -6.36
CA GLU A 21 7.82 4.91 -6.94
C GLU A 21 7.34 3.65 -6.21
N SER A 22 7.26 3.72 -4.89
CA SER A 22 6.73 2.62 -4.07
C SER A 22 5.26 2.37 -4.35
N LYS A 23 4.47 3.43 -4.56
CA LYS A 23 3.06 3.34 -4.92
C LYS A 23 2.87 2.72 -6.31
N TYR A 24 3.62 3.15 -7.31
CA TYR A 24 3.58 2.52 -8.62
C TYR A 24 3.95 1.04 -8.58
N ARG A 25 4.96 0.67 -7.83
CA ARG A 25 5.36 -0.72 -7.64
C ARG A 25 4.24 -1.54 -7.00
N GLU A 26 3.53 -0.99 -6.02
CA GLU A 26 2.38 -1.63 -5.40
C GLU A 26 1.26 -1.87 -6.42
N LEU A 27 0.87 -0.83 -7.16
CA LEU A 27 -0.17 -0.90 -8.17
C LEU A 27 0.19 -1.90 -9.28
N LYS A 28 1.44 -1.88 -9.76
CA LYS A 28 1.91 -2.78 -10.79
C LYS A 28 1.96 -4.24 -10.34
N ASN A 29 2.50 -4.51 -9.14
CA ASN A 29 2.78 -5.88 -8.71
C ASN A 29 1.65 -6.52 -7.90
N ARG A 30 0.82 -5.74 -7.20
CA ARG A 30 -0.24 -6.27 -6.33
C ARG A 30 -1.63 -6.11 -6.90
N PHE A 31 -1.83 -5.10 -7.72
CA PHE A 31 -3.10 -4.86 -8.42
C PHE A 31 -3.03 -5.22 -9.90
N GLU A 32 -1.83 -5.50 -10.41
CA GLU A 32 -1.61 -5.87 -11.81
C GLU A 32 -2.30 -4.90 -12.77
N ILE A 33 -2.13 -3.58 -12.50
CA ILE A 33 -2.82 -2.52 -13.27
C ILE A 33 -2.41 -2.44 -14.75
N GLU A 34 -1.42 -3.21 -15.18
CA GLU A 34 -1.01 -3.35 -16.58
C GLU A 34 -1.67 -4.57 -17.24
N SER A 35 -2.37 -5.41 -16.48
CA SER A 35 -3.08 -6.59 -16.97
C SER A 35 -4.58 -6.42 -16.68
N PHE A 36 -5.42 -6.58 -17.68
CA PHE A 36 -6.86 -6.37 -17.57
C PHE A 36 -7.63 -7.64 -17.96
N ASN A 37 -8.80 -7.83 -17.36
CA ASN A 37 -9.67 -8.97 -17.67
C ASN A 37 -10.51 -8.76 -18.92
N SER A 38 -10.60 -7.53 -19.41
CA SER A 38 -11.41 -7.16 -20.55
C SER A 38 -10.65 -6.29 -21.54
N LEU A 39 -11.03 -6.37 -22.81
CA LEU A 39 -10.53 -5.50 -23.87
C LEU A 39 -11.39 -4.24 -24.07
N LYS A 40 -12.56 -4.17 -23.44
CA LYS A 40 -13.46 -3.00 -23.56
C LYS A 40 -12.90 -1.82 -22.76
N PRO A 41 -12.75 -0.63 -23.37
CA PRO A 41 -12.18 0.54 -22.68
C PRO A 41 -12.90 0.93 -21.38
N THR A 42 -14.21 0.75 -21.32
CA THR A 42 -15.01 1.03 -20.13
C THR A 42 -14.65 0.10 -18.98
N CYS A 43 -14.51 -1.19 -19.26
CA CYS A 43 -14.13 -2.17 -18.23
C CYS A 43 -12.70 -1.95 -17.73
N ILE A 44 -11.77 -1.61 -18.63
CA ILE A 44 -10.39 -1.25 -18.27
C ILE A 44 -10.38 -0.06 -17.29
N LYS A 45 -11.14 1.00 -17.60
CA LYS A 45 -11.27 2.16 -16.71
C LYS A 45 -11.87 1.79 -15.36
N GLN A 46 -12.90 0.96 -15.34
CA GLN A 46 -13.51 0.49 -14.09
C GLN A 46 -12.52 -0.30 -13.24
N GLU A 47 -11.80 -1.27 -13.81
CA GLU A 47 -10.78 -2.04 -13.08
C GLU A 47 -9.68 -1.13 -12.53
N PHE A 48 -9.22 -0.16 -13.30
CA PHE A 48 -8.23 0.81 -12.87
C PHE A 48 -8.71 1.64 -11.67
N TYR A 49 -9.91 2.22 -11.77
CA TYR A 49 -10.47 3.04 -10.67
C TYR A 49 -10.73 2.21 -9.41
N VAL A 50 -11.21 0.98 -9.54
CA VAL A 50 -11.40 0.07 -8.40
C VAL A 50 -10.05 -0.24 -7.73
N ALA A 51 -9.01 -0.51 -8.50
CA ALA A 51 -7.67 -0.74 -7.96
C ALA A 51 -7.14 0.47 -7.19
N MET A 52 -7.31 1.68 -7.75
CA MET A 52 -6.94 2.93 -7.10
C MET A 52 -7.73 3.15 -5.81
N PHE A 53 -9.04 2.94 -5.84
CA PHE A 53 -9.92 3.08 -4.67
C PHE A 53 -9.50 2.14 -3.53
N ILE A 54 -9.37 0.83 -3.81
CA ILE A 54 -8.93 -0.16 -2.81
C ILE A 54 -7.56 0.21 -2.24
N SER A 55 -6.63 0.64 -3.09
CA SER A 55 -5.29 1.02 -2.65
C SER A 55 -5.30 2.26 -1.74
N ASN A 56 -6.21 3.21 -1.96
CA ASN A 56 -6.37 4.39 -1.12
C ASN A 56 -7.03 4.03 0.23
N VAL A 57 -8.10 3.23 0.22
CA VAL A 57 -8.73 2.73 1.46
C VAL A 57 -7.71 1.97 2.31
N ALA A 58 -6.93 1.07 1.69
CA ALA A 58 -5.89 0.34 2.40
C ALA A 58 -4.75 1.26 2.93
N ALA A 59 -4.50 2.41 2.31
CA ALA A 59 -3.54 3.39 2.82
C ALA A 59 -4.05 4.07 4.10
N ILE A 60 -5.32 4.45 4.13
CA ILE A 60 -5.98 5.04 5.30
C ILE A 60 -5.98 4.04 6.46
N LEU A 61 -6.40 2.80 6.20
CA LEU A 61 -6.39 1.73 7.21
C LEU A 61 -4.99 1.48 7.78
N LYS A 62 -3.97 1.50 6.90
CA LYS A 62 -2.58 1.37 7.35
C LYS A 62 -2.18 2.52 8.26
N GLN A 63 -2.55 3.74 7.93
CA GLN A 63 -2.23 4.91 8.74
C GLN A 63 -2.86 4.82 10.14
N GLU A 64 -4.11 4.39 10.25
CA GLU A 64 -4.78 4.21 11.53
C GLU A 64 -4.15 3.06 12.35
N ALA A 65 -3.83 1.94 11.71
CA ALA A 65 -3.14 0.83 12.38
C ALA A 65 -1.73 1.24 12.85
N ASP A 66 -0.98 2.01 12.05
CA ASP A 66 0.35 2.50 12.42
C ASP A 66 0.29 3.49 13.60
N LYS A 67 -0.74 4.34 13.69
CA LYS A 67 -0.97 5.21 14.87
C LYS A 67 -1.16 4.39 16.16
N LYS A 68 -1.99 3.34 16.11
CA LYS A 68 -2.19 2.42 17.24
C LYS A 68 -0.89 1.72 17.65
N ILE A 69 -0.12 1.20 16.68
CA ILE A 69 1.18 0.58 16.94
C ILE A 69 2.15 1.57 17.59
N SER A 70 2.16 2.82 17.15
CA SER A 70 3.04 3.86 17.69
C SER A 70 2.65 4.25 19.12
N SER A 71 1.35 4.34 19.43
CA SER A 71 0.89 4.62 20.79
C SER A 71 1.25 3.49 21.77
N GLU A 72 1.13 2.24 21.35
CA GLU A 72 1.54 1.09 22.16
C GLU A 72 3.07 0.99 22.31
N ALA A 73 3.84 1.38 21.29
CA ALA A 73 5.29 1.35 21.33
C ALA A 73 5.88 2.37 22.32
N SER A 74 5.19 3.49 22.56
CA SER A 74 5.58 4.47 23.58
C SER A 74 5.47 3.93 25.02
N LEU A 75 4.60 2.95 25.23
CA LEU A 75 4.40 2.29 26.53
C LEU A 75 5.35 1.11 26.77
N ASN A 76 5.95 0.56 25.72
CA ASN A 76 6.81 -0.60 25.79
C ASN A 76 8.15 -0.31 25.08
N PHE A 77 9.28 -0.35 25.81
CA PHE A 77 10.63 -0.21 25.26
C PHE A 77 10.97 -1.39 24.33
N LYS A 78 10.54 -1.33 23.05
CA LYS A 78 10.86 -2.36 22.07
C LYS A 78 12.13 -1.97 21.29
N LYS A 79 13.04 -2.94 21.12
CA LYS A 79 14.32 -2.77 20.40
C LYS A 79 14.16 -2.36 18.93
N HIS A 80 13.01 -2.62 18.31
CA HIS A 80 12.73 -2.38 16.89
C HIS A 80 11.41 -1.62 16.70
N GLY A 81 11.36 -0.73 15.71
CA GLY A 81 10.11 -0.14 15.25
C GLY A 81 9.24 -1.19 14.52
N TYR A 82 7.94 -1.07 14.67
CA TYR A 82 6.96 -1.93 13.99
C TYR A 82 6.01 -1.07 13.16
N GLN A 83 5.49 -1.65 12.09
CA GLN A 83 4.45 -1.06 11.26
C GLN A 83 3.43 -2.13 10.87
N ALA A 84 2.22 -1.73 10.54
CA ALA A 84 1.19 -2.63 10.07
C ALA A 84 1.57 -3.30 8.74
N ASN A 85 1.23 -4.58 8.59
CA ASN A 85 1.56 -5.35 7.39
C ASN A 85 0.67 -4.93 6.21
N ARG A 86 1.27 -4.25 5.24
CA ARG A 86 0.57 -3.75 4.05
C ARG A 86 -0.12 -4.85 3.23
N SER A 87 0.48 -6.04 3.12
CA SER A 87 -0.11 -7.16 2.39
C SER A 87 -1.39 -7.66 3.04
N PHE A 88 -1.36 -7.80 4.38
CA PHE A 88 -2.52 -8.19 5.16
C PHE A 88 -3.69 -7.22 4.95
N ILE A 89 -3.42 -5.91 5.09
CA ILE A 89 -4.44 -4.87 4.93
C ILE A 89 -5.04 -4.93 3.53
N LEU A 90 -4.21 -5.01 2.48
CA LEU A 90 -4.70 -5.06 1.10
C LEU A 90 -5.59 -6.27 0.83
N ASN A 91 -5.19 -7.45 1.30
CA ASN A 91 -5.97 -8.68 1.12
C ASN A 91 -7.31 -8.59 1.85
N ARG A 92 -7.31 -8.10 3.10
CA ARG A 92 -8.54 -7.91 3.87
C ARG A 92 -9.45 -6.84 3.24
N THR A 93 -8.90 -5.73 2.79
CA THR A 93 -9.66 -4.69 2.10
C THR A 93 -10.31 -5.23 0.81
N LYS A 94 -9.57 -5.99 0.00
CA LYS A 94 -10.13 -6.62 -1.21
C LYS A 94 -11.31 -7.54 -0.88
N SER A 95 -11.19 -8.36 0.16
CA SER A 95 -12.24 -9.32 0.55
C SER A 95 -13.51 -8.63 1.06
N LEU A 96 -13.37 -7.49 1.73
CA LEU A 96 -14.48 -6.82 2.41
C LEU A 96 -15.10 -5.69 1.60
N ILE A 97 -14.46 -5.23 0.53
CA ILE A 97 -14.90 -4.04 -0.20
C ILE A 97 -16.35 -4.17 -0.71
N LEU A 98 -16.74 -5.33 -1.20
CA LEU A 98 -18.10 -5.58 -1.68
C LEU A 98 -19.15 -5.55 -0.56
N ILE A 99 -18.76 -6.02 0.62
CA ILE A 99 -19.62 -5.98 1.82
C ILE A 99 -19.77 -4.53 2.26
N LEU A 100 -18.66 -3.79 2.35
CA LEU A 100 -18.66 -2.39 2.75
C LEU A 100 -19.50 -1.50 1.84
N LEU A 101 -19.53 -1.78 0.53
CA LEU A 101 -20.34 -1.02 -0.43
C LEU A 101 -21.83 -1.32 -0.39
N LYS A 102 -22.25 -2.44 0.22
CA LYS A 102 -23.66 -2.89 0.28
C LYS A 102 -24.33 -2.68 1.61
N THR A 103 -23.58 -2.24 2.63
CA THR A 103 -24.03 -2.20 4.01
C THR A 103 -24.24 -0.76 4.49
N GLU A 104 -25.00 -0.60 5.58
CA GLU A 104 -25.23 0.69 6.23
C GLU A 104 -23.96 1.29 6.81
N MET A 105 -23.89 2.63 6.85
CA MET A 105 -22.69 3.37 7.26
C MET A 105 -22.19 3.00 8.65
N ASP A 106 -23.07 2.74 9.61
CA ASP A 106 -22.67 2.37 10.97
C ASP A 106 -21.92 1.02 11.02
N PHE A 107 -22.35 0.08 10.20
CA PHE A 107 -21.66 -1.20 10.06
C PHE A 107 -20.31 -1.03 9.35
N VAL A 108 -20.25 -0.18 8.32
CA VAL A 108 -19.01 0.14 7.60
C VAL A 108 -17.97 0.72 8.55
N VAL A 109 -18.36 1.70 9.37
CA VAL A 109 -17.48 2.33 10.36
C VAL A 109 -16.95 1.30 11.36
N LYS A 110 -17.82 0.48 11.95
CA LYS A 110 -17.42 -0.59 12.89
C LYS A 110 -16.43 -1.57 12.25
N THR A 111 -16.70 -1.97 11.00
CA THR A 111 -15.84 -2.91 10.27
C THR A 111 -14.46 -2.30 9.95
N ILE A 112 -14.40 -1.02 9.62
CA ILE A 112 -13.15 -0.31 9.39
C ILE A 112 -12.30 -0.24 10.66
N TYR A 113 -12.92 0.06 11.81
CA TYR A 113 -12.21 0.05 13.10
C TYR A 113 -11.70 -1.33 13.48
N ALA A 114 -12.53 -2.37 13.35
CA ALA A 114 -12.11 -3.76 13.58
C ALA A 114 -10.94 -4.17 12.68
N LEU A 115 -10.99 -3.80 11.39
CA LEU A 115 -9.89 -4.04 10.46
C LEU A 115 -8.59 -3.33 10.87
N ALA A 116 -8.68 -2.11 11.37
CA ALA A 116 -7.51 -1.37 11.83
C ALA A 116 -6.91 -2.03 13.09
N GLU A 117 -7.74 -2.61 13.96
CA GLU A 117 -7.30 -3.40 15.13
C GLU A 117 -6.59 -4.69 14.70
N ASP A 118 -7.22 -5.48 13.84
CA ASP A 118 -6.61 -6.69 13.27
C ASP A 118 -5.27 -6.37 12.60
N ALA A 119 -5.20 -5.28 11.83
CA ALA A 119 -4.01 -4.84 11.15
C ALA A 119 -2.89 -4.40 12.12
N ALA A 120 -3.25 -3.84 13.27
CA ALA A 120 -2.30 -3.49 14.32
C ALA A 120 -1.71 -4.72 15.03
N MET A 121 -2.40 -5.87 15.01
CA MET A 121 -1.89 -7.14 15.52
C MET A 121 -0.87 -7.77 14.55
N VAL A 122 -1.10 -7.65 13.25
CA VAL A 122 -0.22 -8.22 12.21
C VAL A 122 0.88 -7.22 11.83
N ARG A 123 1.97 -7.25 12.56
CA ARG A 123 3.06 -6.27 12.47
C ARG A 123 4.23 -6.74 11.62
N SER A 124 4.87 -5.80 10.95
CA SER A 124 6.14 -5.99 10.24
C SER A 124 7.23 -5.17 10.91
N ILE A 125 8.42 -5.74 11.07
CA ILE A 125 9.57 -5.04 11.66
C ILE A 125 10.08 -3.99 10.68
N VAL A 126 10.22 -2.75 11.15
CA VAL A 126 10.89 -1.68 10.42
C VAL A 126 12.39 -1.80 10.67
N ARG A 127 13.16 -1.99 9.61
CA ARG A 127 14.63 -2.05 9.65
C ARG A 127 15.18 -0.82 8.91
N PRO A 128 15.42 0.29 9.61
CA PRO A 128 15.99 1.48 8.99
C PRO A 128 17.41 1.16 8.47
N ASN A 129 17.84 1.91 7.47
CA ASN A 129 19.20 1.85 6.89
C ASN A 129 19.63 0.51 6.30
N ARG A 130 18.70 -0.41 6.01
CA ARG A 130 19.04 -1.68 5.37
C ARG A 130 19.45 -1.45 3.91
N LYS A 131 20.73 -1.61 3.63
CA LYS A 131 21.28 -1.58 2.27
C LYS A 131 21.20 -2.99 1.66
N TYR A 132 20.55 -3.11 0.51
CA TYR A 132 20.57 -4.35 -0.28
C TYR A 132 21.54 -4.16 -1.44
N GLY A 133 22.47 -5.09 -1.61
CA GLY A 133 23.28 -5.17 -2.82
C GLY A 133 22.35 -5.33 -4.04
N ARG A 134 22.49 -4.46 -5.03
CA ARG A 134 21.77 -4.59 -6.29
C ARG A 134 22.48 -5.64 -7.15
N TYR A 135 22.11 -6.89 -7.02
CA TYR A 135 22.51 -7.90 -7.99
C TYR A 135 21.71 -7.68 -9.27
N ARG A 136 22.40 -7.41 -10.38
CA ARG A 136 21.77 -7.45 -11.71
C ARG A 136 21.36 -8.89 -11.98
N LYS A 137 20.11 -9.23 -11.72
CA LYS A 137 19.55 -10.47 -12.24
C LYS A 137 19.36 -10.25 -13.73
N HIS A 138 19.92 -11.14 -14.56
CA HIS A 138 19.54 -11.21 -15.97
C HIS A 138 18.02 -11.35 -16.03
N THR A 139 17.36 -10.32 -16.53
CA THR A 139 15.91 -10.32 -16.71
C THR A 139 15.61 -11.36 -17.77
N ARG A 140 15.12 -12.53 -17.37
CA ARG A 140 14.40 -13.40 -18.31
C ARG A 140 13.29 -12.53 -18.89
N ARG A 141 13.20 -12.45 -20.23
CA ARG A 141 12.10 -11.78 -20.91
C ARG A 141 10.79 -12.37 -20.36
N LYS A 142 10.06 -11.60 -19.54
CA LYS A 142 8.72 -12.00 -19.15
C LYS A 142 7.86 -11.80 -20.38
N PHE A 143 7.29 -12.88 -20.88
CA PHE A 143 6.17 -12.76 -21.82
C PHE A 143 5.03 -12.10 -21.03
N TYR A 144 4.63 -10.91 -21.44
CA TYR A 144 3.51 -10.23 -20.81
C TYR A 144 2.24 -10.99 -21.18
N SER A 145 1.62 -11.61 -20.22
CA SER A 145 0.23 -11.98 -20.33
C SER A 145 -0.59 -10.72 -20.10
N TYR A 146 -1.40 -10.32 -21.07
CA TYR A 146 -2.30 -9.17 -20.95
C TYR A 146 -3.48 -9.44 -20.00
N MET A 147 -3.68 -10.68 -19.61
CA MET A 147 -4.76 -11.09 -18.71
C MET A 147 -4.26 -11.25 -17.28
N LYS A 148 -5.09 -10.83 -16.31
CA LYS A 148 -4.85 -11.13 -14.90
C LYS A 148 -4.97 -12.62 -14.68
N ASN A 149 -4.06 -13.16 -13.85
CA ASN A 149 -4.22 -14.51 -13.36
C ASN A 149 -5.49 -14.56 -12.51
N CYS A 150 -6.45 -15.41 -12.91
CA CYS A 150 -7.60 -15.71 -12.07
C CYS A 150 -7.09 -16.46 -10.84
N LEU A 151 -7.30 -15.86 -9.65
CA LEU A 151 -7.11 -16.50 -8.36
C LEU A 151 -8.37 -17.27 -8.00
#